data_d133cb97ab1771f46e60f880a7af834b
#
_entry.id   d133cb97ab1771f46e60f880a7af834b
#
_cell.length_a   1.000
_cell.length_b   1.000
_cell.length_c   1.000
_cell.angle_alpha   90.00
_cell.angle_beta   90.00
_cell.angle_gamma   90.00
#
_symmetry.space_group_name_H-M   'P 1'
#
loop_
_entity.id
_entity.type
_entity.pdbx_description
1 polymer ?
#
loop_
_entity_poly.entity_id
_entity_poly.type
_entity_poly.pdbx_seq_one_letter_code
_entity_poly.pdbx_strand_id
1 'polypeptide(L)'
;MSSTKQKRLFIIDGYATLYRAHYALIRNPLTNSAGTPTSAIFGFANQVFQLIEEEKPDYLVAAFDSKGKNFRHKIFEEYKANRSEMPDEIQTQLPYLWTLLQGMNIPVLRVDGVEADDIIGTVAKQCSDNGLQCNIVSGDKDFMQLIDDSTFLYAPQARKREKEIFDVNKVVEKWGVGPENIIDLLGLMGDSSDNVPGVQGVGPKTAMKLIQEHGNIENIYENIDSIKNKKMKDKLLSDKDNALLSKQLVTILTDVNIDYSVEDFEIKK
;
A
#
# COMPACT_ATOMS: atom_id res chain seq x y z
N MET A 1 5.92 29.91 23.16
CA MET A 1 4.89 28.89 22.92
C MET A 1 5.63 27.60 22.65
N SER A 2 5.50 26.61 23.53
CA SER A 2 6.11 25.29 23.33
C SER A 2 5.42 24.66 22.13
N SER A 3 6.13 24.48 21.03
CA SER A 3 5.67 23.69 19.91
C SER A 3 5.54 22.24 20.42
N THR A 4 4.34 21.82 20.76
CA THR A 4 4.08 20.39 21.02
C THR A 4 4.45 19.65 19.74
N LYS A 5 5.47 18.80 19.81
CA LYS A 5 5.88 17.95 18.67
C LYS A 5 4.67 17.14 18.24
N GLN A 6 4.33 17.20 16.94
CA GLN A 6 3.25 16.40 16.37
C GLN A 6 3.51 14.93 16.64
N LYS A 7 2.52 14.23 17.21
CA LYS A 7 2.62 12.80 17.48
C LYS A 7 2.58 12.01 16.17
N ARG A 8 3.35 10.92 16.13
CA ARG A 8 3.54 10.11 14.93
C ARG A 8 3.01 8.70 15.11
N LEU A 9 2.13 8.30 14.20
CA LEU A 9 1.69 6.92 14.06
C LEU A 9 2.45 6.25 12.92
N PHE A 10 2.87 5.01 13.15
CA PHE A 10 3.38 4.12 12.10
C PHE A 10 2.43 2.95 11.92
N ILE A 11 2.00 2.72 10.67
CA ILE A 11 1.16 1.58 10.29
C ILE A 11 1.94 0.67 9.35
N ILE A 12 2.10 -0.58 9.76
CA ILE A 12 2.86 -1.58 9.01
C ILE A 12 1.92 -2.36 8.11
N ASP A 13 2.21 -2.38 6.81
CA ASP A 13 1.66 -3.35 5.87
C ASP A 13 2.28 -4.72 6.18
N GLY A 14 1.48 -5.55 6.85
CA GLY A 14 1.98 -6.73 7.52
C GLY A 14 2.47 -7.81 6.55
N TYR A 15 1.63 -8.18 5.57
CA TYR A 15 2.05 -9.21 4.62
C TYR A 15 3.14 -8.72 3.68
N ALA A 16 3.08 -7.50 3.16
CA ALA A 16 4.15 -6.98 2.31
C ALA A 16 5.50 -6.97 3.06
N THR A 17 5.50 -6.60 4.35
CA THR A 17 6.69 -6.64 5.20
C THR A 17 7.18 -8.07 5.43
N LEU A 18 6.27 -9.02 5.69
CA LEU A 18 6.59 -10.44 5.92
C LEU A 18 7.17 -11.10 4.65
N TYR A 19 6.53 -10.90 3.50
CA TYR A 19 7.00 -11.41 2.21
C TYR A 19 8.39 -10.85 1.87
N ARG A 20 8.58 -9.54 2.04
CA ARG A 20 9.89 -8.92 1.82
C ARG A 20 10.97 -9.54 2.70
N ALA A 21 10.68 -9.77 3.97
CA ALA A 21 11.59 -10.42 4.92
C ALA A 21 11.96 -11.84 4.47
N HIS A 22 10.98 -12.62 4.03
CA HIS A 22 11.18 -13.96 3.49
C HIS A 22 12.11 -13.95 2.26
N TYR A 23 11.78 -13.14 1.25
CA TYR A 23 12.54 -13.09 0.01
C TYR A 23 13.94 -12.47 0.16
N ALA A 24 14.15 -11.61 1.15
CA ALA A 24 15.48 -11.08 1.45
C ALA A 24 16.46 -12.18 1.91
N LEU A 25 15.96 -13.23 2.55
CA LEU A 25 16.73 -14.36 3.07
C LEU A 25 16.60 -15.65 2.25
N ILE A 26 15.95 -15.60 1.09
CA ILE A 26 15.63 -16.82 0.29
C ILE A 26 16.88 -17.59 -0.16
N ARG A 27 18.01 -16.91 -0.32
CA ARG A 27 19.30 -17.55 -0.70
C ARG A 27 20.03 -18.20 0.47
N ASN A 28 19.77 -17.74 1.69
CA ASN A 28 20.34 -18.24 2.92
C ASN A 28 19.24 -18.34 3.97
N PRO A 29 18.32 -19.31 3.82
CA PRO A 29 17.15 -19.41 4.68
C PRO A 29 17.54 -19.79 6.12
N LEU A 30 16.86 -19.19 7.07
CA LEU A 30 17.04 -19.47 8.48
C LEU A 30 16.02 -20.52 8.94
N THR A 31 16.49 -21.43 9.81
CA THR A 31 15.66 -22.41 10.49
C THR A 31 16.01 -22.44 11.98
N ASN A 32 15.08 -22.88 12.81
CA ASN A 32 15.38 -23.18 14.21
C ASN A 32 16.03 -24.56 14.35
N SER A 33 16.37 -24.97 15.58
CA SER A 33 16.99 -26.29 15.87
C SER A 33 16.10 -27.49 15.51
N ALA A 34 14.79 -27.29 15.36
CA ALA A 34 13.82 -28.29 14.93
C ALA A 34 13.61 -28.33 13.40
N GLY A 35 14.34 -27.50 12.64
CA GLY A 35 14.22 -27.41 11.18
C GLY A 35 13.06 -26.54 10.69
N THR A 36 12.32 -25.86 11.57
CA THR A 36 11.22 -24.98 11.18
C THR A 36 11.77 -23.71 10.53
N PRO A 37 11.23 -23.27 9.36
CA PRO A 37 11.61 -22.01 8.74
C PRO A 37 11.36 -20.83 9.67
N THR A 38 12.31 -19.87 9.73
CA THR A 38 12.23 -18.68 10.60
C THR A 38 12.63 -17.38 9.90
N SER A 39 12.97 -17.43 8.60
CA SER A 39 13.47 -16.27 7.85
C SER A 39 12.49 -15.10 7.84
N ALA A 40 11.21 -15.38 7.59
CA ALA A 40 10.20 -14.34 7.47
C ALA A 40 9.96 -13.62 8.81
N ILE A 41 9.77 -14.39 9.89
CA ILE A 41 9.53 -13.82 11.22
C ILE A 41 10.78 -13.10 11.76
N PHE A 42 11.98 -13.64 11.53
CA PHE A 42 13.23 -13.01 11.95
C PHE A 42 13.42 -11.65 11.24
N GLY A 43 13.23 -11.63 9.93
CA GLY A 43 13.37 -10.39 9.16
C GLY A 43 12.27 -9.37 9.50
N PHE A 44 11.04 -9.83 9.73
CA PHE A 44 9.93 -8.99 10.18
C PHE A 44 10.24 -8.36 11.55
N ALA A 45 10.63 -9.18 12.55
CA ALA A 45 10.99 -8.71 13.87
C ALA A 45 12.10 -7.65 13.84
N ASN A 46 13.17 -7.92 13.08
CA ASN A 46 14.28 -6.97 12.93
C ASN A 46 13.83 -5.63 12.33
N GLN A 47 12.94 -5.65 11.33
CA GLN A 47 12.42 -4.41 10.74
C GLN A 47 11.57 -3.63 11.74
N VAL A 48 10.74 -4.30 12.52
CA VAL A 48 9.91 -3.66 13.56
C VAL A 48 10.78 -3.09 14.68
N PHE A 49 11.77 -3.84 15.16
CA PHE A 49 12.72 -3.34 16.18
C PHE A 49 13.49 -2.13 15.69
N GLN A 50 14.01 -2.19 14.46
CA GLN A 50 14.73 -1.06 13.85
C GLN A 50 13.82 0.16 13.70
N LEU A 51 12.56 -0.02 13.25
CA LEU A 51 11.58 1.04 13.16
C LEU A 51 11.35 1.72 14.52
N ILE A 52 11.12 0.93 15.57
CA ILE A 52 10.89 1.45 16.93
C ILE A 52 12.12 2.20 17.44
N GLU A 53 13.31 1.67 17.24
CA GLU A 53 14.56 2.25 17.73
C GLU A 53 14.92 3.56 17.02
N GLU A 54 14.80 3.58 15.68
CA GLU A 54 15.18 4.74 14.86
C GLU A 54 14.14 5.84 14.90
N GLU A 55 12.85 5.46 14.74
CA GLU A 55 11.76 6.43 14.57
C GLU A 55 11.11 6.85 15.89
N LYS A 56 11.18 5.99 16.91
CA LYS A 56 10.54 6.23 18.22
C LYS A 56 9.08 6.68 18.05
N PRO A 57 8.25 5.84 17.41
CA PRO A 57 6.85 6.18 17.15
C PRO A 57 6.09 6.39 18.47
N ASP A 58 5.09 7.29 18.44
CA ASP A 58 4.14 7.44 19.54
C ASP A 58 3.08 6.33 19.49
N TYR A 59 2.68 5.93 18.27
CA TYR A 59 1.69 4.90 18.00
C TYR A 59 2.21 3.93 16.94
N LEU A 60 1.91 2.64 17.11
CA LEU A 60 2.32 1.59 16.18
C LEU A 60 1.22 0.54 16.05
N VAL A 61 0.91 0.18 14.82
CA VAL A 61 -0.12 -0.81 14.49
C VAL A 61 0.29 -1.57 13.22
N ALA A 62 -0.20 -2.78 13.04
CA ALA A 62 0.01 -3.57 11.83
C ALA A 62 -1.33 -3.97 11.21
N ALA A 63 -1.48 -3.77 9.90
CA ALA A 63 -2.65 -4.19 9.15
C ALA A 63 -2.32 -5.45 8.32
N PHE A 64 -3.28 -6.36 8.24
CA PHE A 64 -3.17 -7.60 7.47
C PHE A 64 -4.47 -7.87 6.72
N ASP A 65 -4.37 -8.47 5.54
CA ASP A 65 -5.54 -8.98 4.84
C ASP A 65 -6.27 -10.04 5.66
N SER A 66 -7.59 -10.03 5.60
CA SER A 66 -8.42 -11.12 6.06
C SER A 66 -8.44 -12.26 5.05
N LYS A 67 -8.90 -13.45 5.48
CA LYS A 67 -9.08 -14.58 4.56
C LYS A 67 -10.34 -14.39 3.72
N GLY A 68 -10.24 -14.73 2.45
CA GLY A 68 -11.40 -14.79 1.55
C GLY A 68 -11.46 -13.65 0.52
N LYS A 69 -12.58 -13.65 -0.23
CA LYS A 69 -12.81 -12.64 -1.26
C LYS A 69 -13.24 -11.31 -0.62
N ASN A 70 -12.68 -10.22 -1.11
CA ASN A 70 -13.06 -8.85 -0.74
C ASN A 70 -14.05 -8.25 -1.75
N PHE A 71 -14.43 -6.98 -1.57
CA PHE A 71 -15.38 -6.31 -2.44
C PHE A 71 -14.86 -6.15 -3.89
N ARG A 72 -13.53 -6.05 -4.10
CA ARG A 72 -12.94 -5.94 -5.46
C ARG A 72 -13.18 -7.20 -6.28
N HIS A 73 -13.20 -8.37 -5.67
CA HIS A 73 -13.57 -9.62 -6.34
C HIS A 73 -15.07 -9.68 -6.75
N LYS A 74 -15.94 -8.89 -6.09
CA LYS A 74 -17.35 -8.76 -6.53
C LYS A 74 -17.47 -7.85 -7.72
N ILE A 75 -16.58 -6.87 -7.85
CA ILE A 75 -16.53 -5.94 -9.01
C ILE A 75 -15.85 -6.63 -10.20
N PHE A 76 -14.77 -7.37 -9.96
CA PHE A 76 -13.98 -8.05 -10.99
C PHE A 76 -13.48 -9.40 -10.45
N GLU A 77 -14.05 -10.50 -10.93
CA GLU A 77 -13.78 -11.84 -10.41
C GLU A 77 -12.33 -12.26 -10.60
N GLU A 78 -11.67 -11.78 -11.66
CA GLU A 78 -10.27 -12.07 -11.99
C GLU A 78 -9.25 -11.19 -11.21
N TYR A 79 -9.72 -10.31 -10.32
CA TYR A 79 -8.84 -9.49 -9.48
C TYR A 79 -7.90 -10.38 -8.67
N LYS A 80 -6.57 -10.12 -8.78
CA LYS A 80 -5.50 -10.90 -8.14
C LYS A 80 -5.48 -12.42 -8.49
N ALA A 81 -6.21 -12.87 -9.52
CA ALA A 81 -6.28 -14.28 -9.91
C ALA A 81 -4.93 -14.86 -10.37
N ASN A 82 -3.99 -14.00 -10.78
CA ASN A 82 -2.64 -14.37 -11.17
C ASN A 82 -1.64 -14.44 -9.99
N ARG A 83 -2.06 -14.10 -8.76
CA ARG A 83 -1.20 -14.23 -7.57
C ARG A 83 -1.05 -15.69 -7.18
N SER A 84 0.20 -16.10 -6.91
CA SER A 84 0.49 -17.41 -6.36
C SER A 84 -0.01 -17.51 -4.90
N GLU A 85 -0.31 -18.72 -4.46
CA GLU A 85 -0.58 -18.99 -3.05
C GLU A 85 0.62 -18.61 -2.18
N MET A 86 0.34 -18.32 -0.91
CA MET A 86 1.40 -18.02 0.06
C MET A 86 2.33 -19.21 0.20
N PRO A 87 3.66 -19.05 0.10
CA PRO A 87 4.62 -20.12 0.30
C PRO A 87 4.43 -20.82 1.66
N ASP A 88 4.55 -22.14 1.69
CA ASP A 88 4.40 -22.96 2.91
C ASP A 88 5.36 -22.51 4.01
N GLU A 89 6.57 -22.08 3.63
CA GLU A 89 7.57 -21.57 4.55
C GLU A 89 7.09 -20.28 5.26
N ILE A 90 6.25 -19.46 4.63
CA ILE A 90 5.64 -18.31 5.28
C ILE A 90 4.44 -18.75 6.11
N GLN A 91 3.58 -19.63 5.56
CA GLN A 91 2.38 -20.08 6.26
C GLN A 91 2.71 -20.73 7.62
N THR A 92 3.77 -21.56 7.68
CA THR A 92 4.22 -22.20 8.91
C THR A 92 4.72 -21.21 9.97
N GLN A 93 5.10 -19.99 9.59
CA GLN A 93 5.58 -18.97 10.49
C GLN A 93 4.48 -18.02 11.02
N LEU A 94 3.27 -18.02 10.42
CA LEU A 94 2.18 -17.13 10.83
C LEU A 94 1.79 -17.25 12.32
N PRO A 95 1.67 -18.47 12.93
CA PRO A 95 1.36 -18.57 14.35
C PRO A 95 2.39 -17.88 15.24
N TYR A 96 3.67 -17.96 14.87
CA TYR A 96 4.75 -17.29 15.59
C TYR A 96 4.72 -15.77 15.39
N LEU A 97 4.34 -15.30 14.19
CA LEU A 97 4.17 -13.86 13.92
C LEU A 97 3.09 -13.27 14.83
N TRP A 98 1.95 -13.96 14.98
CA TRP A 98 0.88 -13.48 15.87
C TRP A 98 1.33 -13.42 17.33
N THR A 99 2.05 -14.45 17.79
CA THR A 99 2.62 -14.48 19.13
C THR A 99 3.64 -13.37 19.33
N LEU A 100 4.48 -13.07 18.31
CA LEU A 100 5.45 -12.00 18.35
C LEU A 100 4.76 -10.63 18.48
N LEU A 101 3.80 -10.32 17.61
CA LEU A 101 3.06 -9.05 17.62
C LEU A 101 2.33 -8.85 18.95
N GLN A 102 1.68 -9.90 19.47
CA GLN A 102 1.04 -9.88 20.77
C GLN A 102 2.06 -9.63 21.90
N GLY A 103 3.21 -10.32 21.88
CA GLY A 103 4.29 -10.15 22.88
C GLY A 103 4.93 -8.77 22.84
N MET A 104 4.95 -8.13 21.67
CA MET A 104 5.41 -6.75 21.48
C MET A 104 4.32 -5.71 21.78
N ASN A 105 3.11 -6.14 22.11
CA ASN A 105 1.95 -5.29 22.33
C ASN A 105 1.62 -4.39 21.11
N ILE A 106 1.81 -4.93 19.89
CA ILE A 106 1.47 -4.26 18.63
C ILE A 106 0.09 -4.74 18.19
N PRO A 107 -0.92 -3.85 18.16
CA PRO A 107 -2.26 -4.19 17.66
C PRO A 107 -2.23 -4.66 16.22
N VAL A 108 -3.10 -5.63 15.91
CA VAL A 108 -3.25 -6.21 14.58
C VAL A 108 -4.65 -5.90 14.08
N LEU A 109 -4.74 -5.15 12.99
CA LEU A 109 -6.00 -4.83 12.33
C LEU A 109 -6.28 -5.82 11.20
N ARG A 110 -7.50 -6.34 11.19
CA ARG A 110 -8.07 -7.17 10.13
C ARG A 110 -9.56 -6.94 10.07
N VAL A 111 -10.06 -6.72 8.87
CA VAL A 111 -11.49 -6.52 8.63
C VAL A 111 -11.89 -7.42 7.46
N ASP A 112 -12.95 -8.21 7.63
CA ASP A 112 -13.42 -9.10 6.58
C ASP A 112 -14.03 -8.33 5.41
N GLY A 113 -13.73 -8.77 4.20
CA GLY A 113 -14.30 -8.20 2.98
C GLY A 113 -13.60 -6.96 2.44
N VAL A 114 -12.53 -6.50 3.09
CA VAL A 114 -11.63 -5.43 2.63
C VAL A 114 -10.18 -5.89 2.66
N GLU A 115 -9.28 -5.13 2.07
CA GLU A 115 -7.84 -5.39 2.09
C GLU A 115 -7.13 -4.62 3.22
N ALA A 116 -5.91 -5.03 3.55
CA ALA A 116 -5.05 -4.29 4.46
C ALA A 116 -4.87 -2.83 4.01
N ASP A 117 -4.82 -2.60 2.69
CA ASP A 117 -4.69 -1.28 2.07
C ASP A 117 -5.83 -0.35 2.46
N ASP A 118 -7.08 -0.86 2.48
CA ASP A 118 -8.26 -0.09 2.86
C ASP A 118 -8.25 0.24 4.37
N ILE A 119 -7.76 -0.69 5.19
CA ILE A 119 -7.55 -0.46 6.62
C ILE A 119 -6.50 0.63 6.84
N ILE A 120 -5.36 0.55 6.12
CA ILE A 120 -4.27 1.53 6.17
C ILE A 120 -4.78 2.90 5.72
N GLY A 121 -5.53 2.97 4.61
CA GLY A 121 -6.14 4.21 4.13
C GLY A 121 -7.07 4.85 5.16
N THR A 122 -7.88 4.04 5.82
CA THR A 122 -8.81 4.50 6.86
C THR A 122 -8.05 5.04 8.09
N VAL A 123 -7.02 4.33 8.56
CA VAL A 123 -6.18 4.80 9.68
C VAL A 123 -5.44 6.08 9.32
N ALA A 124 -4.90 6.19 8.09
CA ALA A 124 -4.25 7.41 7.62
C ALA A 124 -5.20 8.61 7.65
N LYS A 125 -6.44 8.43 7.17
CA LYS A 125 -7.49 9.45 7.25
C LYS A 125 -7.82 9.85 8.69
N GLN A 126 -7.98 8.87 9.60
CA GLN A 126 -8.21 9.14 11.01
C GLN A 126 -7.04 9.91 11.65
N CYS A 127 -5.79 9.62 11.29
CA CYS A 127 -4.63 10.38 11.74
C CYS A 127 -4.72 11.84 11.30
N SER A 128 -5.01 12.10 10.03
CA SER A 128 -5.18 13.45 9.49
C SER A 128 -6.27 14.21 10.24
N ASP A 129 -7.44 13.59 10.43
CA ASP A 129 -8.59 14.18 11.14
C ASP A 129 -8.28 14.51 12.62
N ASN A 130 -7.34 13.77 13.25
CA ASN A 130 -6.89 13.97 14.63
C ASN A 130 -5.59 14.79 14.76
N GLY A 131 -5.08 15.36 13.67
CA GLY A 131 -3.85 16.18 13.67
C GLY A 131 -2.57 15.41 13.95
N LEU A 132 -2.56 14.10 13.67
CA LEU A 132 -1.40 13.22 13.82
C LEU A 132 -0.64 13.10 12.49
N GLN A 133 0.64 12.79 12.57
CA GLN A 133 1.40 12.36 11.40
C GLN A 133 1.25 10.85 11.20
N CYS A 134 0.78 10.42 10.03
CA CYS A 134 0.71 9.03 9.64
C CYS A 134 1.92 8.63 8.79
N ASN A 135 2.54 7.50 9.11
CA ASN A 135 3.68 6.96 8.37
C ASN A 135 3.36 5.51 7.96
N ILE A 136 3.06 5.31 6.68
CA ILE A 136 2.72 4.01 6.12
C ILE A 136 4.01 3.27 5.80
N VAL A 137 4.24 2.12 6.42
CA VAL A 137 5.45 1.29 6.20
C VAL A 137 5.13 0.21 5.18
N SER A 138 5.33 0.53 3.90
CA SER A 138 5.10 -0.39 2.78
C SER A 138 5.98 -0.04 1.59
N GLY A 139 6.24 -1.03 0.73
CA GLY A 139 6.85 -0.84 -0.59
C GLY A 139 5.85 -0.63 -1.71
N ASP A 140 4.56 -0.68 -1.41
CA ASP A 140 3.52 -0.58 -2.41
C ASP A 140 3.34 0.87 -2.89
N LYS A 141 3.36 1.04 -4.21
CA LYS A 141 3.19 2.34 -4.87
C LYS A 141 1.76 2.89 -4.76
N ASP A 142 0.80 2.00 -4.53
CA ASP A 142 -0.62 2.36 -4.50
C ASP A 142 -0.93 3.26 -3.30
N PHE A 143 -0.17 3.13 -2.19
CA PHE A 143 -0.26 4.05 -1.06
C PHE A 143 0.14 5.50 -1.37
N MET A 144 0.77 5.77 -2.52
CA MET A 144 1.10 7.15 -2.91
C MET A 144 -0.14 8.01 -3.15
N GLN A 145 -1.32 7.40 -3.38
CA GLN A 145 -2.59 8.10 -3.45
C GLN A 145 -3.07 8.69 -2.10
N LEU A 146 -2.51 8.20 -0.99
CA LEU A 146 -2.88 8.62 0.37
C LEU A 146 -1.97 9.71 0.93
N ILE A 147 -0.89 10.05 0.23
CA ILE A 147 0.11 11.01 0.71
C ILE A 147 -0.47 12.42 0.67
N ASP A 148 -0.33 13.12 1.81
CA ASP A 148 -0.69 14.51 1.98
C ASP A 148 0.32 15.21 2.92
N ASP A 149 -0.03 16.37 3.48
CA ASP A 149 0.83 17.13 4.40
C ASP A 149 1.07 16.40 5.74
N SER A 150 0.25 15.39 6.07
CA SER A 150 0.29 14.63 7.33
C SER A 150 0.59 13.15 7.13
N THR A 151 0.48 12.64 5.92
CA THR A 151 0.66 11.21 5.58
C THR A 151 1.87 11.01 4.68
N PHE A 152 2.76 10.10 5.09
CA PHE A 152 4.02 9.77 4.42
C PHE A 152 4.11 8.27 4.15
N LEU A 153 4.75 7.89 3.02
CA LEU A 153 5.05 6.49 2.74
C LEU A 153 6.53 6.21 3.03
N TYR A 154 6.77 5.33 3.97
CA TYR A 154 8.09 4.78 4.32
C TYR A 154 8.35 3.52 3.50
N ALA A 155 8.96 3.69 2.33
CA ALA A 155 9.28 2.60 1.41
C ALA A 155 10.67 2.04 1.72
N PRO A 156 10.78 0.75 2.12
CA PRO A 156 12.07 0.13 2.34
C PRO A 156 12.77 -0.15 1.02
N GLN A 157 14.05 0.19 0.92
CA GLN A 157 14.83 -0.06 -0.28
C GLN A 157 15.46 -1.45 -0.27
N ALA A 158 15.33 -2.19 -1.38
CA ALA A 158 15.74 -3.60 -1.49
C ALA A 158 17.27 -3.85 -1.34
N ARG A 159 18.12 -2.85 -1.55
CA ARG A 159 19.59 -3.00 -1.57
C ARG A 159 20.34 -2.09 -0.61
N LYS A 160 19.65 -1.18 0.05
CA LYS A 160 20.23 -0.27 1.03
C LYS A 160 19.52 -0.48 2.36
N ARG A 161 20.23 -0.30 3.47
CA ARG A 161 19.63 -0.21 4.81
C ARG A 161 18.80 1.07 4.98
N GLU A 162 18.80 1.92 3.96
CA GLU A 162 18.08 3.19 3.95
C GLU A 162 16.65 2.97 3.47
N LYS A 163 15.72 3.62 4.11
CA LYS A 163 14.33 3.77 3.69
C LYS A 163 14.20 4.99 2.79
N GLU A 164 13.29 4.96 1.85
CA GLU A 164 12.89 6.12 1.10
C GLU A 164 11.55 6.63 1.64
N ILE A 165 11.52 7.89 2.04
CA ILE A 165 10.30 8.52 2.55
C ILE A 165 9.71 9.34 1.41
N PHE A 166 8.47 8.99 1.02
CA PHE A 166 7.72 9.75 0.04
C PHE A 166 6.80 10.74 0.75
N ASP A 167 6.93 11.98 0.38
CA ASP A 167 6.03 13.11 0.60
C ASP A 167 5.40 13.52 -0.74
N VAL A 168 4.56 14.54 -0.75
CA VAL A 168 3.91 15.08 -1.95
C VAL A 168 4.95 15.43 -3.04
N ASN A 169 6.07 16.06 -2.66
CA ASN A 169 7.09 16.49 -3.63
C ASN A 169 7.76 15.27 -4.30
N LYS A 170 8.07 14.24 -3.55
CA LYS A 170 8.68 13.03 -4.09
C LYS A 170 7.71 12.22 -4.96
N VAL A 171 6.42 12.26 -4.66
CA VAL A 171 5.40 11.66 -5.56
C VAL A 171 5.42 12.39 -6.90
N VAL A 172 5.40 13.72 -6.89
CA VAL A 172 5.48 14.54 -8.11
C VAL A 172 6.79 14.31 -8.86
N GLU A 173 7.93 14.23 -8.16
CA GLU A 173 9.23 13.93 -8.78
C GLU A 173 9.23 12.56 -9.50
N LYS A 174 8.64 11.56 -8.85
CA LYS A 174 8.63 10.17 -9.37
C LYS A 174 7.63 9.97 -10.51
N TRP A 175 6.42 10.51 -10.37
CA TRP A 175 5.30 10.22 -11.25
C TRP A 175 4.90 11.38 -12.16
N GLY A 176 5.45 12.59 -11.93
CA GLY A 176 5.11 13.80 -12.67
C GLY A 176 3.70 14.34 -12.41
N VAL A 177 2.98 13.74 -11.44
CA VAL A 177 1.63 14.12 -11.00
C VAL A 177 1.57 14.05 -9.48
N GLY A 178 0.63 14.80 -8.87
CA GLY A 178 0.43 14.78 -7.42
C GLY A 178 -0.28 13.51 -6.92
N PRO A 179 -0.28 13.27 -5.59
CA PRO A 179 -0.98 12.16 -4.96
C PRO A 179 -2.43 12.01 -5.39
N GLU A 180 -3.14 13.13 -5.55
CA GLU A 180 -4.54 13.21 -5.97
C GLU A 180 -4.82 12.59 -7.34
N ASN A 181 -3.78 12.47 -8.17
CA ASN A 181 -3.88 11.91 -9.52
C ASN A 181 -3.32 10.48 -9.65
N ILE A 182 -2.79 9.91 -8.57
CA ILE A 182 -2.22 8.55 -8.60
C ILE A 182 -3.28 7.51 -8.94
N ILE A 183 -4.50 7.65 -8.45
CA ILE A 183 -5.63 6.75 -8.78
C ILE A 183 -5.88 6.74 -10.29
N ASP A 184 -5.95 7.92 -10.92
CA ASP A 184 -6.18 8.05 -12.35
C ASP A 184 -4.99 7.52 -13.17
N LEU A 185 -3.77 7.78 -12.70
CA LEU A 185 -2.56 7.25 -13.32
C LEU A 185 -2.57 5.71 -13.34
N LEU A 186 -2.86 5.09 -12.18
CA LEU A 186 -2.96 3.64 -12.03
C LEU A 186 -4.14 3.07 -12.83
N GLY A 187 -5.28 3.76 -12.84
CA GLY A 187 -6.45 3.37 -13.62
C GLY A 187 -6.17 3.30 -15.12
N LEU A 188 -5.37 4.23 -15.66
CA LEU A 188 -4.96 4.20 -17.07
C LEU A 188 -3.92 3.13 -17.36
N MET A 189 -2.90 2.98 -16.52
CA MET A 189 -1.81 2.05 -16.80
C MET A 189 -2.11 0.61 -16.39
N GLY A 190 -3.09 0.40 -15.51
CA GLY A 190 -3.37 -0.89 -14.90
C GLY A 190 -2.28 -1.37 -13.95
N ASP A 191 -2.47 -2.54 -13.39
CA ASP A 191 -1.48 -3.25 -12.58
C ASP A 191 -1.48 -4.75 -12.87
N SER A 192 -0.43 -5.23 -13.52
CA SER A 192 -0.30 -6.64 -13.86
C SER A 192 -0.11 -7.55 -12.65
N SER A 193 0.40 -7.04 -11.51
CA SER A 193 0.53 -7.83 -10.28
C SER A 193 -0.80 -8.15 -9.65
N ASP A 194 -1.80 -7.28 -9.83
CA ASP A 194 -3.14 -7.42 -9.29
C ASP A 194 -4.19 -7.76 -10.35
N ASN A 195 -3.72 -8.05 -11.56
CA ASN A 195 -4.57 -8.33 -12.72
C ASN A 195 -5.55 -7.18 -13.02
N VAL A 196 -5.12 -5.93 -12.80
CA VAL A 196 -5.89 -4.72 -13.11
C VAL A 196 -5.62 -4.35 -14.58
N PRO A 197 -6.66 -4.29 -15.45
CA PRO A 197 -6.45 -4.27 -16.90
C PRO A 197 -5.84 -2.97 -17.44
N GLY A 198 -6.27 -1.81 -16.96
CA GLY A 198 -5.87 -0.52 -17.53
C GLY A 198 -6.29 -0.34 -18.99
N VAL A 199 -5.64 0.58 -19.69
CA VAL A 199 -5.76 0.80 -21.14
C VAL A 199 -4.61 0.12 -21.87
N GLN A 200 -4.90 -0.74 -22.82
CA GLN A 200 -3.88 -1.54 -23.52
C GLN A 200 -2.80 -0.67 -24.19
N GLY A 201 -1.55 -0.86 -23.77
CA GLY A 201 -0.39 -0.15 -24.29
C GLY A 201 -0.26 1.31 -23.78
N VAL A 202 -0.99 1.66 -22.73
CA VAL A 202 -0.76 2.86 -21.94
C VAL A 202 0.13 2.49 -20.75
N GLY A 203 1.40 2.82 -20.83
CA GLY A 203 2.33 2.65 -19.71
C GLY A 203 2.52 3.95 -18.92
N PRO A 204 3.37 3.95 -17.87
CA PRO A 204 3.52 5.07 -16.94
C PRO A 204 3.75 6.43 -17.62
N LYS A 205 4.65 6.50 -18.61
CA LYS A 205 4.95 7.76 -19.31
C LYS A 205 3.76 8.32 -20.10
N THR A 206 2.95 7.42 -20.69
CA THR A 206 1.79 7.84 -21.47
C THR A 206 0.64 8.24 -20.53
N ALA A 207 0.39 7.47 -19.47
CA ALA A 207 -0.59 7.80 -18.45
C ALA A 207 -0.28 9.14 -17.80
N MET A 208 0.99 9.35 -17.36
CA MET A 208 1.44 10.62 -16.80
C MET A 208 1.13 11.79 -17.73
N LYS A 209 1.50 11.68 -19.03
CA LYS A 209 1.25 12.74 -20.00
C LYS A 209 -0.24 13.06 -20.18
N LEU A 210 -1.08 12.01 -20.26
CA LEU A 210 -2.53 12.19 -20.39
C LEU A 210 -3.12 12.88 -19.16
N ILE A 211 -2.69 12.50 -17.94
CA ILE A 211 -3.16 13.13 -16.71
C ILE A 211 -2.66 14.57 -16.60
N GLN A 212 -1.41 14.86 -16.96
CA GLN A 212 -0.89 16.23 -16.98
C GLN A 212 -1.65 17.15 -17.97
N GLU A 213 -2.11 16.60 -19.10
CA GLU A 213 -2.84 17.37 -20.13
C GLU A 213 -4.33 17.53 -19.79
N HIS A 214 -4.94 16.56 -19.12
CA HIS A 214 -6.40 16.51 -18.94
C HIS A 214 -6.86 16.47 -17.47
N GLY A 215 -5.96 16.22 -16.52
CA GLY A 215 -6.23 16.16 -15.09
C GLY A 215 -6.64 14.78 -14.57
N ASN A 216 -7.68 14.18 -15.09
CA ASN A 216 -8.21 12.88 -14.65
C ASN A 216 -8.79 12.05 -15.81
N ILE A 217 -9.16 10.81 -15.53
CA ILE A 217 -9.73 9.88 -16.53
C ILE A 217 -11.03 10.42 -17.13
N GLU A 218 -11.91 10.97 -16.33
CA GLU A 218 -13.19 11.51 -16.77
C GLU A 218 -12.98 12.63 -17.80
N ASN A 219 -12.11 13.59 -17.49
CA ASN A 219 -11.77 14.69 -18.38
C ASN A 219 -11.10 14.23 -19.68
N ILE A 220 -10.30 13.14 -19.64
CA ILE A 220 -9.73 12.54 -20.86
C ILE A 220 -10.84 12.10 -21.79
N TYR A 221 -11.87 11.43 -21.28
CA TYR A 221 -12.99 10.94 -22.08
C TYR A 221 -13.94 12.06 -22.52
N GLU A 222 -14.17 13.07 -21.71
CA GLU A 222 -14.94 14.27 -22.08
C GLU A 222 -14.27 15.04 -23.21
N ASN A 223 -12.93 15.08 -23.20
CA ASN A 223 -12.13 15.80 -24.19
C ASN A 223 -11.43 14.87 -25.19
N ILE A 224 -11.97 13.67 -25.43
CA ILE A 224 -11.33 12.62 -26.24
C ILE A 224 -11.00 13.09 -27.66
N ASP A 225 -11.78 14.04 -28.20
CA ASP A 225 -11.58 14.63 -29.53
C ASP A 225 -10.36 15.51 -29.63
N SER A 226 -9.85 16.02 -28.50
CA SER A 226 -8.62 16.84 -28.45
C SER A 226 -7.35 16.00 -28.64
N ILE A 227 -7.42 14.68 -28.48
CA ILE A 227 -6.29 13.76 -28.61
C ILE A 227 -5.93 13.60 -30.08
N LYS A 228 -4.82 14.24 -30.49
CA LYS A 228 -4.37 14.26 -31.90
C LYS A 228 -3.90 12.90 -32.43
N ASN A 229 -3.35 12.07 -31.54
CA ASN A 229 -2.84 10.75 -31.90
C ASN A 229 -4.04 9.79 -32.06
N LYS A 230 -4.45 9.54 -33.32
CA LYS A 230 -5.58 8.68 -33.64
C LYS A 230 -5.47 7.29 -33.00
N LYS A 231 -4.29 6.65 -33.07
CA LYS A 231 -4.06 5.31 -32.50
C LYS A 231 -4.27 5.31 -30.98
N MET A 232 -3.83 6.36 -30.28
CA MET A 232 -4.05 6.51 -28.85
C MET A 232 -5.52 6.76 -28.52
N LYS A 233 -6.18 7.64 -29.28
CA LYS A 233 -7.60 7.90 -29.15
C LYS A 233 -8.44 6.62 -29.32
N ASP A 234 -8.15 5.84 -30.38
CA ASP A 234 -8.86 4.58 -30.66
C ASP A 234 -8.70 3.58 -29.50
N LYS A 235 -7.49 3.48 -28.92
CA LYS A 235 -7.22 2.63 -27.74
C LYS A 235 -7.99 3.09 -26.49
N LEU A 236 -7.95 4.38 -26.19
CA LEU A 236 -8.70 4.95 -25.05
C LEU A 236 -10.19 4.68 -25.20
N LEU A 237 -10.75 4.84 -26.42
CA LEU A 237 -12.15 4.56 -26.67
C LEU A 237 -12.49 3.06 -26.54
N SER A 238 -11.64 2.16 -27.04
CA SER A 238 -11.89 0.71 -26.96
C SER A 238 -11.82 0.19 -25.54
N ASP A 239 -10.94 0.76 -24.68
CA ASP A 239 -10.66 0.28 -23.34
C ASP A 239 -11.24 1.20 -22.25
N LYS A 240 -12.23 2.04 -22.59
CA LYS A 240 -12.86 2.97 -21.65
C LYS A 240 -13.37 2.29 -20.38
N ASP A 241 -14.09 1.18 -20.55
CA ASP A 241 -14.66 0.44 -19.43
C ASP A 241 -13.55 -0.18 -18.55
N ASN A 242 -12.47 -0.64 -19.17
CA ASN A 242 -11.30 -1.15 -18.45
C ASN A 242 -10.61 -0.05 -17.64
N ALA A 243 -10.47 1.16 -18.17
CA ALA A 243 -9.89 2.30 -17.45
C ALA A 243 -10.72 2.66 -16.21
N LEU A 244 -12.04 2.74 -16.37
CA LEU A 244 -12.97 3.05 -15.27
C LEU A 244 -13.02 1.93 -14.23
N LEU A 245 -13.06 0.67 -14.67
CA LEU A 245 -12.95 -0.50 -13.80
C LEU A 245 -11.64 -0.46 -13.02
N SER A 246 -10.52 -0.23 -13.71
CA SER A 246 -9.20 -0.18 -13.09
C SER A 246 -9.11 0.94 -12.04
N LYS A 247 -9.66 2.12 -12.33
CA LYS A 247 -9.77 3.22 -11.36
C LYS A 247 -10.49 2.77 -10.08
N GLN A 248 -11.60 2.03 -10.20
CA GLN A 248 -12.33 1.50 -9.04
C GLN A 248 -11.51 0.46 -8.26
N LEU A 249 -10.78 -0.42 -8.96
CA LEU A 249 -9.99 -1.49 -8.33
C LEU A 249 -8.78 -0.97 -7.57
N VAL A 250 -8.11 0.08 -8.08
CA VAL A 250 -6.91 0.65 -7.44
C VAL A 250 -7.24 1.69 -6.37
N THR A 251 -8.49 2.13 -6.27
CA THR A 251 -8.89 3.09 -5.23
C THR A 251 -8.89 2.44 -3.86
N ILE A 252 -8.14 3.00 -2.93
CA ILE A 252 -8.08 2.59 -1.54
C ILE A 252 -9.24 3.25 -0.78
N LEU A 253 -10.03 2.44 -0.04
CA LEU A 253 -11.08 2.97 0.83
C LEU A 253 -10.47 3.66 2.06
N THR A 254 -11.12 4.72 2.54
CA THR A 254 -10.66 5.49 3.70
C THR A 254 -11.74 5.64 4.77
N ASP A 255 -12.79 4.81 4.68
CA ASP A 255 -13.98 4.86 5.53
C ASP A 255 -14.43 3.47 6.02
N VAL A 256 -13.49 2.51 6.09
CA VAL A 256 -13.75 1.18 6.62
C VAL A 256 -14.11 1.28 8.10
N ASN A 257 -15.16 0.54 8.53
CA ASN A 257 -15.48 0.43 9.93
C ASN A 257 -14.42 -0.39 10.67
N ILE A 258 -13.64 0.26 11.52
CA ILE A 258 -12.58 -0.34 12.34
C ILE A 258 -12.94 -0.19 13.81
N ASP A 259 -12.96 -1.30 14.57
CA ASP A 259 -13.34 -1.33 16.00
C ASP A 259 -12.22 -0.81 16.94
N TYR A 260 -11.30 0.00 16.44
CA TYR A 260 -10.18 0.59 17.18
C TYR A 260 -10.14 2.10 16.97
N SER A 261 -9.71 2.82 17.98
CA SER A 261 -9.32 4.23 17.89
C SER A 261 -7.79 4.37 17.82
N VAL A 262 -7.31 5.53 17.41
CA VAL A 262 -5.85 5.77 17.31
C VAL A 262 -5.15 5.63 18.66
N GLU A 263 -5.85 5.94 19.76
CA GLU A 263 -5.33 5.81 21.13
C GLU A 263 -5.00 4.37 21.51
N ASP A 264 -5.70 3.39 20.92
CA ASP A 264 -5.44 1.96 21.15
C ASP A 264 -4.08 1.50 20.62
N PHE A 265 -3.47 2.29 19.74
CA PHE A 265 -2.18 2.01 19.10
C PHE A 265 -0.98 2.61 19.87
N GLU A 266 -1.20 3.24 21.02
CA GLU A 266 -0.13 3.86 21.82
C GLU A 266 0.89 2.81 22.27
N ILE A 267 2.17 3.09 22.00
CA ILE A 267 3.27 2.23 22.47
C ILE A 267 3.43 2.41 23.98
N LYS A 268 3.04 1.38 24.70
CA LYS A 268 3.27 1.32 26.16
C LYS A 268 4.74 1.01 26.43
N LYS A 269 5.40 1.92 27.14
CA LYS A 269 6.80 1.78 27.59
C LYS A 269 6.93 0.70 28.66
#